data_fab5b71e0464f7c073c5c3784c76f2ab
#
_entry.id   fab5b71e0464f7c073c5c3784c76f2ab
#
_cell.length_a   1.000
_cell.length_b   1.000
_cell.length_c   1.000
_cell.angle_alpha   90.00
_cell.angle_beta   90.00
_cell.angle_gamma   90.00
#
_symmetry.space_group_name_H-M   'P 1'
#
loop_
_entity.id
_entity.type
_entity.pdbx_description
1 polymer ?
#
loop_
_entity_poly.entity_id
_entity_poly.type
_entity_poly.pdbx_seq_one_letter_code
_entity_poly.pdbx_strand_id
1 'polypeptide(L)'
;MNNQSSNWCEGIPRMAALAERFAAEGQMNLNKLLEAAVYAQTRRAAWRYRPEITIETVQTELHTSIQGLKRDQAAPELIAILERGYLSLSEEQQADLLFSEAPDVFVCRTCGHLSMNNPPDRCPDCGYWPGRFRKFVAFFNGDNAEPINPIEVIRLLGSNAKDLELLVNGLSEGQLTRIPGSNEWSIRDHVAHFYDAQEMLDARLDLMLEQDDPEIAALAIYDYATEGERHPSPTSVMLVKFLDDRYRTVARLEALPLKDLWRTGRHSEFGQMTILRQVAYLAYHEQTHLPEVEALRGRFS
;
A
#
# COMPACT_ATOMS: atom_id res chain seq x y z
N MET A 1 -37.23 6.07 -15.91
CA MET A 1 -35.97 5.62 -15.29
C MET A 1 -34.88 5.75 -16.36
N ASN A 2 -33.90 6.57 -16.06
CA ASN A 2 -33.07 7.25 -17.06
C ASN A 2 -32.09 6.39 -17.82
N ASN A 3 -32.10 6.56 -19.14
CA ASN A 3 -31.18 6.06 -20.16
C ASN A 3 -29.68 6.49 -19.99
N GLN A 4 -29.33 7.05 -18.83
CA GLN A 4 -27.95 7.51 -18.55
C GLN A 4 -27.02 6.42 -17.97
N SER A 5 -27.58 5.34 -17.41
CA SER A 5 -26.78 4.28 -16.82
C SER A 5 -26.14 3.36 -17.88
N SER A 6 -26.81 3.17 -19.04
CA SER A 6 -26.27 2.35 -20.13
C SER A 6 -25.06 3.02 -20.84
N ASN A 7 -25.07 4.35 -20.97
CA ASN A 7 -23.97 5.08 -21.63
C ASN A 7 -22.66 5.07 -20.82
N TRP A 8 -22.76 4.92 -19.50
CA TRP A 8 -21.57 4.95 -18.63
C TRP A 8 -20.80 3.63 -18.71
N CYS A 9 -21.48 2.47 -18.69
CA CYS A 9 -20.83 1.16 -18.80
C CYS A 9 -20.08 0.95 -20.13
N GLU A 10 -20.50 1.63 -21.21
CA GLU A 10 -19.79 1.60 -22.50
C GLU A 10 -18.72 2.69 -22.61
N GLY A 11 -18.86 3.82 -21.95
CA GLY A 11 -17.97 4.97 -22.11
C GLY A 11 -16.56 4.71 -21.59
N ILE A 12 -16.43 4.03 -20.44
CA ILE A 12 -15.12 3.72 -19.84
C ILE A 12 -14.30 2.73 -20.68
N PRO A 13 -14.86 1.56 -21.09
CA PRO A 13 -14.14 0.65 -21.99
C PRO A 13 -13.75 1.29 -23.32
N ARG A 14 -14.59 2.14 -23.91
CA ARG A 14 -14.26 2.86 -25.14
C ARG A 14 -13.11 3.86 -24.95
N MET A 15 -13.06 4.60 -23.83
CA MET A 15 -11.93 5.45 -23.49
C MET A 15 -10.64 4.64 -23.30
N ALA A 16 -10.73 3.48 -22.63
CA ALA A 16 -9.59 2.59 -22.47
C ALA A 16 -9.07 2.09 -23.83
N ALA A 17 -9.95 1.66 -24.70
CA ALA A 17 -9.58 1.22 -26.05
C ALA A 17 -8.97 2.36 -26.89
N LEU A 18 -9.47 3.58 -26.75
CA LEU A 18 -8.90 4.75 -27.40
C LEU A 18 -7.50 5.09 -26.86
N ALA A 19 -7.30 4.97 -25.56
CA ALA A 19 -5.97 5.13 -24.93
C ALA A 19 -4.96 4.15 -25.54
N GLU A 20 -5.34 2.88 -25.67
CA GLU A 20 -4.48 1.86 -26.30
C GLU A 20 -4.19 2.19 -27.77
N ARG A 21 -5.15 2.70 -28.50
CA ARG A 21 -4.94 3.12 -29.90
C ARG A 21 -3.91 4.24 -29.99
N PHE A 22 -3.99 5.26 -29.14
CA PHE A 22 -3.01 6.33 -29.08
C PHE A 22 -1.62 5.82 -28.66
N ALA A 23 -1.52 4.88 -27.74
CA ALA A 23 -0.24 4.26 -27.40
C ALA A 23 0.40 3.55 -28.61
N ALA A 24 -0.40 2.82 -29.40
CA ALA A 24 0.08 2.12 -30.60
C ALA A 24 0.55 3.09 -31.69
N GLU A 25 0.02 4.29 -31.72
CA GLU A 25 0.41 5.37 -32.64
C GLU A 25 1.53 6.28 -32.12
N GLY A 26 2.11 5.96 -30.95
CA GLY A 26 3.18 6.76 -30.33
C GLY A 26 2.68 8.05 -29.65
N GLN A 27 1.37 8.25 -29.53
CA GLN A 27 0.75 9.40 -28.86
C GLN A 27 0.67 9.21 -27.34
N MET A 28 1.83 9.00 -26.71
CA MET A 28 1.94 8.59 -25.30
C MET A 28 1.28 9.55 -24.31
N ASN A 29 1.32 10.87 -24.58
CA ASN A 29 0.68 11.84 -23.69
C ASN A 29 -0.85 11.74 -23.74
N LEU A 30 -1.45 11.53 -24.90
CA LEU A 30 -2.90 11.32 -25.02
C LEU A 30 -3.32 9.99 -24.40
N ASN A 31 -2.54 8.92 -24.60
CA ASN A 31 -2.73 7.66 -23.90
C ASN A 31 -2.79 7.87 -22.36
N LYS A 32 -1.77 8.50 -21.79
CA LYS A 32 -1.67 8.75 -20.34
C LYS A 32 -2.86 9.56 -19.80
N LEU A 33 -3.30 10.58 -20.51
CA LEU A 33 -4.44 11.39 -20.09
C LEU A 33 -5.74 10.60 -20.11
N LEU A 34 -5.96 9.74 -21.09
CA LEU A 34 -7.14 8.89 -21.19
C LEU A 34 -7.11 7.76 -20.13
N GLU A 35 -5.95 7.15 -19.88
CA GLU A 35 -5.80 6.19 -18.78
C GLU A 35 -6.17 6.83 -17.42
N ALA A 36 -5.70 8.06 -17.17
CA ALA A 36 -6.04 8.80 -15.96
C ALA A 36 -7.56 9.10 -15.88
N ALA A 37 -8.19 9.46 -17.00
CA ALA A 37 -9.63 9.70 -17.06
C ALA A 37 -10.43 8.40 -16.79
N VAL A 38 -10.02 7.28 -17.37
CA VAL A 38 -10.61 5.93 -17.11
C VAL A 38 -10.53 5.59 -15.64
N TYR A 39 -9.35 5.72 -15.05
CA TYR A 39 -9.14 5.46 -13.63
C TYR A 39 -10.02 6.36 -12.75
N ALA A 40 -10.03 7.68 -13.01
CA ALA A 40 -10.84 8.62 -12.25
C ALA A 40 -12.34 8.31 -12.31
N GLN A 41 -12.86 7.96 -13.50
CA GLN A 41 -14.29 7.61 -13.65
C GLN A 41 -14.61 6.30 -12.93
N THR A 42 -13.74 5.31 -13.00
CA THR A 42 -13.92 4.05 -12.26
C THR A 42 -13.96 4.29 -10.75
N ARG A 43 -13.04 5.12 -10.21
CA ARG A 43 -13.02 5.46 -8.78
C ARG A 43 -14.26 6.25 -8.34
N ARG A 44 -14.72 7.20 -9.16
CA ARG A 44 -15.96 7.94 -8.88
C ARG A 44 -17.19 7.04 -8.83
N ALA A 45 -17.25 6.05 -9.70
CA ALA A 45 -18.32 5.06 -9.64
C ALA A 45 -18.26 4.22 -8.37
N ALA A 46 -17.07 3.68 -8.04
CA ALA A 46 -16.85 2.91 -6.81
C ALA A 46 -17.25 3.72 -5.56
N TRP A 47 -16.93 5.01 -5.52
CA TRP A 47 -17.32 5.91 -4.43
C TRP A 47 -18.84 5.96 -4.19
N ARG A 48 -19.65 5.90 -5.25
CA ARG A 48 -21.12 5.93 -5.14
C ARG A 48 -21.69 4.66 -4.49
N TYR A 49 -21.03 3.51 -4.68
CA TYR A 49 -21.45 2.24 -4.09
C TYR A 49 -20.90 2.03 -2.66
N ARG A 50 -19.92 2.82 -2.24
CA ARG A 50 -19.29 2.67 -0.92
C ARG A 50 -20.27 2.65 0.25
N PRO A 51 -21.33 3.50 0.30
CA PRO A 51 -22.31 3.47 1.39
C PRO A 51 -23.17 2.21 1.42
N GLU A 52 -23.24 1.47 0.32
CA GLU A 52 -24.04 0.24 0.18
C GLU A 52 -23.27 -1.00 0.61
N ILE A 53 -21.92 -0.89 0.66
CA ILE A 53 -21.03 -1.99 1.09
C ILE A 53 -20.67 -1.74 2.55
N THR A 54 -21.43 -2.36 3.44
CA THR A 54 -21.23 -2.32 4.90
C THR A 54 -20.58 -3.61 5.39
N ILE A 55 -20.25 -3.69 6.67
CA ILE A 55 -19.76 -4.94 7.30
C ILE A 55 -20.76 -6.08 7.11
N GLU A 56 -22.06 -5.79 7.17
CA GLU A 56 -23.12 -6.79 7.03
C GLU A 56 -23.29 -7.26 5.59
N THR A 57 -22.97 -6.42 4.60
CA THR A 57 -23.14 -6.75 3.17
C THR A 57 -21.86 -7.23 2.50
N VAL A 58 -20.67 -6.97 3.07
CA VAL A 58 -19.37 -7.24 2.43
C VAL A 58 -19.22 -8.70 2.01
N GLN A 59 -19.68 -9.65 2.82
CA GLN A 59 -19.59 -11.07 2.51
C GLN A 59 -20.45 -11.44 1.29
N THR A 60 -21.68 -10.92 1.23
CA THR A 60 -22.58 -11.14 0.07
C THR A 60 -22.03 -10.50 -1.20
N GLU A 61 -21.47 -9.30 -1.09
CA GLU A 61 -20.85 -8.58 -2.21
C GLU A 61 -19.61 -9.32 -2.72
N LEU A 62 -18.77 -9.84 -1.81
CA LEU A 62 -17.60 -10.65 -2.19
C LEU A 62 -18.05 -11.93 -2.90
N HIS A 63 -19.05 -12.65 -2.37
CA HIS A 63 -19.58 -13.84 -3.03
C HIS A 63 -20.09 -13.53 -4.45
N THR A 64 -20.87 -12.47 -4.59
CA THR A 64 -21.41 -12.03 -5.89
C THR A 64 -20.28 -11.70 -6.88
N SER A 65 -19.22 -11.03 -6.40
CA SER A 65 -18.04 -10.70 -7.19
C SER A 65 -17.29 -11.96 -7.66
N ILE A 66 -17.11 -12.95 -6.77
CA ILE A 66 -16.50 -14.24 -7.12
C ILE A 66 -17.31 -14.95 -8.19
N GLN A 67 -18.64 -14.96 -8.10
CA GLN A 67 -19.50 -15.56 -9.14
C GLN A 67 -19.41 -14.81 -10.49
N GLY A 68 -19.21 -13.50 -10.45
CA GLY A 68 -18.90 -12.69 -11.65
C GLY A 68 -17.59 -13.13 -12.30
N LEU A 69 -16.51 -13.19 -11.52
CA LEU A 69 -15.18 -13.62 -11.99
C LEU A 69 -15.19 -15.04 -12.58
N LYS A 70 -15.97 -15.96 -12.00
CA LYS A 70 -16.14 -17.31 -12.54
C LYS A 70 -16.81 -17.30 -13.92
N ARG A 71 -17.86 -16.50 -14.09
CA ARG A 71 -18.55 -16.36 -15.39
C ARG A 71 -17.62 -15.76 -16.44
N ASP A 72 -16.77 -14.82 -16.04
CA ASP A 72 -15.81 -14.14 -16.91
C ASP A 72 -14.52 -14.95 -17.13
N GLN A 73 -14.47 -16.19 -16.62
CA GLN A 73 -13.34 -17.12 -16.76
C GLN A 73 -12.01 -16.53 -16.24
N ALA A 74 -12.04 -15.76 -15.15
CA ALA A 74 -10.85 -15.28 -14.50
C ALA A 74 -9.96 -16.44 -14.00
N ALA A 75 -8.68 -16.14 -13.72
CA ALA A 75 -7.69 -17.13 -13.30
C ALA A 75 -8.20 -17.98 -12.11
N PRO A 76 -8.21 -19.31 -12.21
CA PRO A 76 -8.73 -20.20 -11.17
C PRO A 76 -8.06 -20.00 -9.80
N GLU A 77 -6.76 -19.69 -9.79
CA GLU A 77 -5.97 -19.44 -8.59
C GLU A 77 -6.47 -18.19 -7.86
N LEU A 78 -6.79 -17.10 -8.59
CA LEU A 78 -7.38 -15.90 -8.02
C LEU A 78 -8.74 -16.21 -7.39
N ILE A 79 -9.58 -16.96 -8.09
CA ILE A 79 -10.90 -17.37 -7.59
C ILE A 79 -10.74 -18.17 -6.28
N ALA A 80 -9.83 -19.15 -6.26
CA ALA A 80 -9.59 -19.99 -5.08
C ALA A 80 -9.14 -19.18 -3.84
N ILE A 81 -8.30 -18.15 -4.03
CA ILE A 81 -7.86 -17.27 -2.95
C ILE A 81 -9.01 -16.41 -2.44
N LEU A 82 -9.81 -15.84 -3.34
CA LEU A 82 -10.97 -15.04 -2.96
C LEU A 82 -12.04 -15.89 -2.24
N GLU A 83 -12.21 -17.15 -2.62
CA GLU A 83 -13.09 -18.09 -1.92
C GLU A 83 -12.59 -18.40 -0.50
N ARG A 84 -11.29 -18.58 -0.31
CA ARG A 84 -10.71 -18.72 1.05
C ARG A 84 -10.93 -17.45 1.86
N GLY A 85 -10.72 -16.28 1.29
CA GLY A 85 -11.03 -15.00 1.94
C GLY A 85 -12.50 -14.86 2.30
N TYR A 86 -13.41 -15.31 1.44
CA TYR A 86 -14.84 -15.36 1.74
C TYR A 86 -15.16 -16.26 2.95
N LEU A 87 -14.54 -17.43 3.03
CA LEU A 87 -14.72 -18.36 4.16
C LEU A 87 -14.14 -17.77 5.47
N SER A 88 -13.00 -17.10 5.43
CA SER A 88 -12.39 -16.49 6.62
C SER A 88 -13.24 -15.37 7.23
N LEU A 89 -14.02 -14.65 6.43
CA LEU A 89 -14.97 -13.64 6.91
C LEU A 89 -16.13 -14.23 7.71
N SER A 90 -16.43 -15.54 7.55
CA SER A 90 -17.51 -16.22 8.27
C SER A 90 -17.08 -16.81 9.62
N GLU A 91 -15.78 -16.92 9.90
CA GLU A 91 -15.24 -17.67 11.06
C GLU A 91 -14.69 -16.78 12.18
N GLU A 92 -14.95 -15.47 12.21
CA GLU A 92 -14.33 -14.51 13.16
C GLU A 92 -12.78 -14.53 13.19
N GLN A 93 -12.14 -15.24 12.26
CA GLN A 93 -10.71 -15.27 12.14
C GLN A 93 -10.24 -14.11 11.28
N GLN A 94 -9.33 -13.33 11.82
CA GLN A 94 -8.76 -12.16 11.17
C GLN A 94 -8.19 -12.49 9.79
N ALA A 95 -8.36 -11.57 8.85
CA ALA A 95 -7.92 -11.66 7.46
C ALA A 95 -6.40 -11.83 7.24
N ASP A 96 -5.61 -11.88 8.30
CA ASP A 96 -4.14 -11.97 8.28
C ASP A 96 -3.59 -13.21 7.55
N LEU A 97 -4.39 -14.26 7.41
CA LEU A 97 -4.02 -15.48 6.69
C LEU A 97 -3.84 -15.29 5.17
N LEU A 98 -4.33 -14.18 4.61
CA LEU A 98 -4.28 -13.96 3.15
C LEU A 98 -2.97 -13.34 2.66
N PHE A 99 -2.23 -12.66 3.52
CA PHE A 99 -1.03 -11.92 3.10
C PHE A 99 0.14 -12.83 2.72
N SER A 100 0.43 -13.84 3.50
CA SER A 100 1.54 -14.78 3.25
C SER A 100 1.26 -15.74 2.10
N GLU A 101 0.01 -15.87 1.68
CA GLU A 101 -0.43 -16.83 0.66
C GLU A 101 -0.94 -16.17 -0.62
N ALA A 102 -1.16 -14.85 -0.62
CA ALA A 102 -1.66 -14.15 -1.78
C ALA A 102 -0.56 -14.04 -2.86
N PRO A 103 -0.79 -14.58 -4.05
CA PRO A 103 0.19 -14.48 -5.13
C PRO A 103 0.23 -13.06 -5.69
N ASP A 104 1.33 -12.70 -6.32
CA ASP A 104 1.38 -11.54 -7.18
C ASP A 104 0.41 -11.72 -8.36
N VAL A 105 -0.41 -10.72 -8.63
CA VAL A 105 -1.35 -10.71 -9.75
C VAL A 105 -0.85 -9.76 -10.82
N PHE A 106 -0.78 -10.24 -12.05
CA PHE A 106 -0.37 -9.45 -13.20
C PHE A 106 -1.55 -9.29 -14.16
N VAL A 107 -1.85 -8.05 -14.52
CA VAL A 107 -2.96 -7.72 -15.42
C VAL A 107 -2.41 -7.12 -16.70
N CYS A 108 -2.69 -7.74 -17.85
CA CYS A 108 -2.35 -7.17 -19.13
C CYS A 108 -3.09 -5.85 -19.35
N ARG A 109 -2.36 -4.75 -19.51
CA ARG A 109 -2.94 -3.40 -19.69
C ARG A 109 -3.71 -3.26 -21.00
N THR A 110 -3.50 -4.16 -21.94
CA THR A 110 -4.15 -4.13 -23.26
C THR A 110 -5.50 -4.86 -23.28
N CYS A 111 -5.54 -6.11 -22.80
CA CYS A 111 -6.74 -6.95 -22.91
C CYS A 111 -7.36 -7.37 -21.56
N GLY A 112 -6.70 -7.07 -20.43
CA GLY A 112 -7.20 -7.45 -19.12
C GLY A 112 -6.88 -8.89 -18.70
N HIS A 113 -6.11 -9.64 -19.50
CA HIS A 113 -5.70 -11.00 -19.14
C HIS A 113 -5.00 -11.02 -17.78
N LEU A 114 -5.40 -11.92 -16.90
CA LEU A 114 -4.85 -12.12 -15.56
C LEU A 114 -3.82 -13.26 -15.56
N SER A 115 -2.65 -13.01 -14.98
CA SER A 115 -1.63 -14.01 -14.75
C SER A 115 -1.17 -13.95 -13.30
N MET A 116 -0.83 -15.10 -12.71
CA MET A 116 -0.46 -15.23 -11.31
C MET A 116 1.04 -15.45 -11.19
N ASN A 117 1.65 -14.87 -10.16
CA ASN A 117 3.07 -14.95 -9.78
C ASN A 117 4.05 -14.33 -10.79
N ASN A 118 3.91 -14.58 -12.07
CA ASN A 118 4.78 -14.05 -13.12
C ASN A 118 3.97 -13.68 -14.37
N PRO A 119 4.34 -12.62 -15.10
CA PRO A 119 3.77 -12.37 -16.40
C PRO A 119 4.26 -13.43 -17.40
N PRO A 120 3.42 -13.91 -18.34
CA PRO A 120 3.86 -14.81 -19.38
C PRO A 120 4.80 -14.10 -20.38
N ASP A 121 5.64 -14.85 -21.11
CA ASP A 121 6.53 -14.31 -22.14
C ASP A 121 5.77 -13.57 -23.24
N ARG A 122 4.55 -14.00 -23.50
CA ARG A 122 3.58 -13.35 -24.36
C ARG A 122 2.20 -13.49 -23.76
N CYS A 123 1.42 -12.42 -23.79
CA CYS A 123 0.04 -12.49 -23.37
C CYS A 123 -0.72 -13.50 -24.26
N PRO A 124 -1.38 -14.52 -23.70
CA PRO A 124 -2.04 -15.54 -24.49
C PRO A 124 -3.23 -14.99 -25.31
N ASP A 125 -3.88 -13.90 -24.84
CA ASP A 125 -5.07 -13.36 -25.50
C ASP A 125 -4.73 -12.33 -26.59
N CYS A 126 -3.72 -11.48 -26.36
CA CYS A 126 -3.41 -10.37 -27.28
C CYS A 126 -1.98 -10.38 -27.84
N GLY A 127 -1.11 -11.30 -27.39
CA GLY A 127 0.25 -11.48 -27.90
C GLY A 127 1.27 -10.46 -27.44
N TYR A 128 0.91 -9.49 -26.60
CA TYR A 128 1.84 -8.47 -26.14
C TYR A 128 2.91 -9.05 -25.20
N TRP A 129 4.05 -8.36 -25.13
CA TRP A 129 5.22 -8.70 -24.31
C TRP A 129 5.01 -8.45 -22.80
N PRO A 130 5.82 -9.06 -21.89
CA PRO A 130 5.61 -9.00 -20.43
C PRO A 130 5.55 -7.60 -19.84
N GLY A 131 6.26 -6.62 -20.40
CA GLY A 131 6.24 -5.23 -19.91
C GLY A 131 4.89 -4.51 -20.05
N ARG A 132 3.90 -5.12 -20.72
CA ARG A 132 2.53 -4.59 -20.75
C ARG A 132 1.70 -5.03 -19.55
N PHE A 133 2.23 -5.90 -18.70
CA PHE A 133 1.52 -6.34 -17.50
C PHE A 133 1.77 -5.38 -16.34
N ARG A 134 0.69 -4.94 -15.71
CA ARG A 134 0.73 -4.23 -14.44
C ARG A 134 0.68 -5.25 -13.31
N LYS A 135 1.64 -5.15 -12.39
CA LYS A 135 1.70 -5.98 -11.19
C LYS A 135 0.79 -5.42 -10.11
N PHE A 136 0.03 -6.29 -9.48
CA PHE A 136 -0.73 -6.04 -8.26
C PHE A 136 -0.19 -6.96 -7.18
N VAL A 137 0.19 -6.39 -6.07
CA VAL A 137 0.68 -7.12 -4.90
C VAL A 137 -0.34 -7.04 -3.78
N ALA A 138 -0.38 -8.09 -2.96
CA ALA A 138 -1.43 -8.26 -1.96
C ALA A 138 -1.36 -7.31 -0.77
N PHE A 139 -0.29 -6.54 -0.62
CA PHE A 139 -0.11 -5.65 0.53
C PHE A 139 0.53 -4.32 0.14
N PHE A 140 0.56 -3.35 1.08
CA PHE A 140 1.23 -2.06 1.00
C PHE A 140 2.71 -2.20 0.62
N ASN A 141 2.91 -2.72 -0.56
CA ASN A 141 4.22 -2.82 -1.13
C ASN A 141 4.38 -1.58 -2.02
N GLY A 142 5.43 -0.83 -1.83
CA GLY A 142 5.76 0.33 -2.65
C GLY A 142 5.85 0.05 -4.16
N ASP A 143 5.69 -1.22 -4.56
CA ASP A 143 5.58 -1.68 -5.97
C ASP A 143 4.34 -1.18 -6.71
N ASN A 144 3.33 -0.74 -6.01
CA ASN A 144 2.16 -0.10 -6.65
C ASN A 144 2.45 1.34 -7.04
N ALA A 145 3.54 1.93 -6.57
CA ALA A 145 4.03 3.19 -7.05
C ALA A 145 4.79 2.96 -8.38
N GLU A 146 4.58 3.82 -9.34
CA GLU A 146 5.43 4.10 -10.52
C GLU A 146 6.91 4.07 -10.12
N PRO A 147 7.87 3.98 -11.07
CA PRO A 147 9.27 3.77 -10.74
C PRO A 147 9.71 4.64 -9.58
N ILE A 148 10.14 4.01 -8.49
CA ILE A 148 10.50 4.68 -7.24
C ILE A 148 11.66 5.62 -7.53
N ASN A 149 11.42 6.92 -7.36
CA ASN A 149 12.48 7.93 -7.43
C ASN A 149 13.19 7.99 -6.07
N PRO A 150 14.47 7.61 -5.98
CA PRO A 150 15.20 7.58 -4.70
C PRO A 150 15.20 8.93 -3.98
N ILE A 151 15.40 10.01 -4.72
CA ILE A 151 15.47 11.37 -4.16
C ILE A 151 14.14 11.79 -3.56
N GLU A 152 13.04 11.52 -4.28
CA GLU A 152 11.70 11.87 -3.80
C GLU A 152 11.30 11.07 -2.58
N VAL A 153 11.59 9.77 -2.57
CA VAL A 153 11.26 8.88 -1.46
C VAL A 153 12.05 9.21 -0.20
N ILE A 154 13.36 9.45 -0.32
CA ILE A 154 14.19 9.83 0.83
C ILE A 154 13.74 11.19 1.38
N ARG A 155 13.39 12.14 0.51
CA ARG A 155 12.82 13.43 0.93
C ARG A 155 11.47 13.26 1.62
N LEU A 156 10.59 12.39 1.10
CA LEU A 156 9.30 12.08 1.69
C LEU A 156 9.47 11.50 3.11
N LEU A 157 10.39 10.56 3.28
CA LEU A 157 10.72 9.98 4.58
C LEU A 157 11.12 11.07 5.61
N GLY A 158 11.93 12.03 5.19
CA GLY A 158 12.30 13.17 6.05
C GLY A 158 11.15 14.14 6.31
N SER A 159 10.31 14.43 5.30
CA SER A 159 9.16 15.34 5.49
C SER A 159 8.10 14.75 6.40
N ASN A 160 7.85 13.44 6.37
CA ASN A 160 6.90 12.77 7.26
C ASN A 160 7.25 13.01 8.74
N ALA A 161 8.53 12.94 9.09
CA ALA A 161 9.00 13.21 10.45
C ALA A 161 8.69 14.65 10.90
N LYS A 162 8.94 15.60 10.00
CA LYS A 162 8.63 17.01 10.26
C LYS A 162 7.12 17.26 10.38
N ASP A 163 6.32 16.60 9.55
CA ASP A 163 4.86 16.71 9.58
C ASP A 163 4.32 16.12 10.91
N LEU A 164 4.84 14.96 11.34
CA LEU A 164 4.50 14.40 12.65
C LEU A 164 4.87 15.33 13.80
N GLU A 165 6.09 15.91 13.77
CA GLU A 165 6.54 16.89 14.76
C GLU A 165 5.56 18.07 14.85
N LEU A 166 5.17 18.64 13.72
CA LEU A 166 4.22 19.76 13.67
C LEU A 166 2.83 19.38 14.21
N LEU A 167 2.37 18.16 13.91
CA LEU A 167 1.08 17.66 14.38
C LEU A 167 1.06 17.38 15.89
N VAL A 168 2.17 16.99 16.48
CA VAL A 168 2.31 16.68 17.91
C VAL A 168 2.63 17.94 18.75
N ASN A 169 3.33 18.90 18.16
CA ASN A 169 3.79 20.10 18.87
C ASN A 169 2.65 20.90 19.50
N GLY A 170 2.85 21.31 20.77
CA GLY A 170 1.91 22.12 21.53
C GLY A 170 0.78 21.34 22.21
N LEU A 171 0.71 20.01 22.02
CA LEU A 171 -0.24 19.17 22.74
C LEU A 171 0.32 18.70 24.08
N SER A 172 -0.53 18.68 25.10
CA SER A 172 -0.19 18.10 26.42
C SER A 172 -0.18 16.58 26.36
N GLU A 173 0.56 15.92 27.27
CA GLU A 173 0.57 14.45 27.34
C GLU A 173 -0.85 13.87 27.50
N GLY A 174 -1.74 14.54 28.26
CA GLY A 174 -3.13 14.12 28.39
C GLY A 174 -3.95 14.19 27.09
N GLN A 175 -3.60 15.09 26.15
CA GLN A 175 -4.19 15.13 24.81
C GLN A 175 -3.58 14.05 23.92
N LEU A 176 -2.28 13.83 24.03
CA LEU A 176 -1.55 12.83 23.23
C LEU A 176 -1.98 11.38 23.54
N THR A 177 -2.24 11.10 24.83
CA THR A 177 -2.64 9.76 25.31
C THR A 177 -4.14 9.51 25.24
N ARG A 178 -4.93 10.48 24.80
CA ARG A 178 -6.38 10.36 24.76
C ARG A 178 -6.81 9.41 23.65
N ILE A 179 -7.47 8.33 24.04
CA ILE A 179 -8.04 7.33 23.12
C ILE A 179 -9.38 7.87 22.58
N PRO A 180 -9.58 7.98 21.26
CA PRO A 180 -10.79 8.57 20.67
C PRO A 180 -12.01 7.66 20.76
N GLY A 181 -11.83 6.35 20.73
CA GLY A 181 -12.89 5.34 20.82
C GLY A 181 -12.34 3.95 21.13
N SER A 182 -13.21 2.96 21.31
CA SER A 182 -12.77 1.56 21.51
C SER A 182 -12.04 1.05 20.26
N ASN A 183 -10.84 0.50 20.44
CA ASN A 183 -9.98 -0.01 19.37
C ASN A 183 -9.42 1.05 18.40
N GLU A 184 -9.43 2.34 18.79
CA GLU A 184 -8.79 3.40 18.02
C GLU A 184 -7.46 3.81 18.69
N TRP A 185 -6.50 4.20 17.89
CA TRP A 185 -5.19 4.66 18.36
C TRP A 185 -5.26 6.10 18.87
N SER A 186 -4.52 6.38 19.94
CA SER A 186 -4.21 7.73 20.37
C SER A 186 -3.07 8.33 19.51
N ILE A 187 -2.84 9.64 19.61
CA ILE A 187 -1.68 10.28 18.96
C ILE A 187 -0.37 9.66 19.48
N ARG A 188 -0.30 9.34 20.78
CA ARG A 188 0.84 8.64 21.37
C ARG A 188 1.12 7.30 20.71
N ASP A 189 0.08 6.51 20.41
CA ASP A 189 0.23 5.20 19.77
C ASP A 189 0.82 5.35 18.36
N HIS A 190 0.39 6.38 17.61
CA HIS A 190 1.00 6.70 16.32
C HIS A 190 2.48 7.09 16.44
N VAL A 191 2.84 7.93 17.44
CA VAL A 191 4.24 8.29 17.70
C VAL A 191 5.08 7.05 18.04
N ALA A 192 4.55 6.16 18.88
CA ALA A 192 5.22 4.91 19.22
C ALA A 192 5.42 4.03 17.99
N HIS A 193 4.38 3.92 17.14
CA HIS A 193 4.44 3.17 15.90
C HIS A 193 5.49 3.71 14.92
N PHE A 194 5.57 5.03 14.73
CA PHE A 194 6.60 5.66 13.90
C PHE A 194 8.01 5.41 14.47
N TYR A 195 8.15 5.46 15.80
CA TYR A 195 9.41 5.18 16.48
C TYR A 195 9.87 3.74 16.25
N ASP A 196 9.00 2.76 16.46
CA ASP A 196 9.30 1.33 16.25
C ASP A 196 9.60 1.01 14.79
N ALA A 197 8.83 1.59 13.88
CA ALA A 197 9.06 1.44 12.45
C ALA A 197 10.42 2.02 12.02
N GLN A 198 10.86 3.10 12.67
CA GLN A 198 12.20 3.66 12.46
C GLN A 198 13.30 2.72 12.96
N GLU A 199 13.17 2.18 14.18
CA GLU A 199 14.16 1.21 14.71
C GLU A 199 14.26 -0.04 13.80
N MET A 200 13.12 -0.51 13.31
CA MET A 200 13.08 -1.61 12.35
C MET A 200 13.79 -1.26 11.03
N LEU A 201 13.56 -0.07 10.48
CA LEU A 201 14.21 0.38 9.26
C LEU A 201 15.73 0.43 9.44
N ASP A 202 16.21 1.02 10.54
CA ASP A 202 17.65 1.13 10.82
C ASP A 202 18.32 -0.25 10.92
N ALA A 203 17.70 -1.17 11.66
CA ALA A 203 18.21 -2.54 11.79
C ALA A 203 18.27 -3.28 10.44
N ARG A 204 17.26 -3.09 9.58
CA ARG A 204 17.24 -3.68 8.23
C ARG A 204 18.25 -3.04 7.30
N LEU A 205 18.44 -1.73 7.37
CA LEU A 205 19.47 -1.01 6.62
C LEU A 205 20.87 -1.49 6.99
N ASP A 206 21.16 -1.62 8.28
CA ASP A 206 22.44 -2.15 8.77
C ASP A 206 22.69 -3.56 8.20
N LEU A 207 21.71 -4.44 8.37
CA LEU A 207 21.79 -5.82 7.91
C LEU A 207 22.05 -5.91 6.38
N MET A 208 21.29 -5.14 5.57
CA MET A 208 21.39 -5.17 4.12
C MET A 208 22.64 -4.45 3.58
N LEU A 209 23.25 -3.55 4.35
CA LEU A 209 24.49 -2.90 3.98
C LEU A 209 25.73 -3.75 4.38
N GLU A 210 25.62 -4.52 5.46
CA GLU A 210 26.70 -5.37 5.96
C GLU A 210 26.77 -6.74 5.27
N GLN A 211 25.62 -7.30 4.87
CA GLN A 211 25.51 -8.64 4.31
C GLN A 211 24.95 -8.62 2.89
N ASP A 212 25.30 -9.61 2.09
CA ASP A 212 24.76 -9.80 0.75
C ASP A 212 23.50 -10.66 0.83
N ASP A 213 22.36 -10.11 0.37
CA ASP A 213 21.04 -10.74 0.30
C ASP A 213 20.62 -11.47 1.60
N PRO A 214 20.66 -10.78 2.78
CA PRO A 214 20.35 -11.42 4.05
C PRO A 214 18.88 -11.80 4.17
N GLU A 215 18.57 -12.73 5.09
CA GLU A 215 17.22 -13.01 5.53
C GLU A 215 16.70 -11.86 6.42
N ILE A 216 15.51 -11.35 6.10
CA ILE A 216 14.82 -10.30 6.84
C ILE A 216 13.55 -10.88 7.46
N ALA A 217 13.52 -10.96 8.78
CA ALA A 217 12.33 -11.40 9.50
C ALA A 217 11.18 -10.39 9.37
N ALA A 218 9.95 -10.90 9.19
CA ALA A 218 8.76 -10.11 9.44
C ALA A 218 8.68 -9.82 10.94
N LEU A 219 8.48 -8.55 11.27
CA LEU A 219 8.14 -8.13 12.62
C LEU A 219 6.66 -7.78 12.62
N ALA A 220 5.87 -8.45 13.43
CA ALA A 220 4.47 -8.11 13.64
C ALA A 220 4.40 -6.76 14.37
N ILE A 221 4.19 -5.69 13.63
CA ILE A 221 4.01 -4.33 14.19
C ILE A 221 2.55 -4.13 14.67
N TYR A 222 1.72 -5.18 14.62
CA TYR A 222 0.26 -5.08 14.75
C TYR A 222 -0.26 -5.01 16.19
N ASP A 223 0.52 -5.37 17.19
CA ASP A 223 0.04 -5.50 18.58
C ASP A 223 0.28 -4.26 19.47
N TYR A 224 0.61 -3.12 18.88
CA TYR A 224 1.00 -1.92 19.67
C TYR A 224 -0.17 -1.31 20.47
N ALA A 225 -1.40 -1.48 20.05
CA ALA A 225 -2.56 -0.93 20.76
C ALA A 225 -2.82 -1.59 22.12
N THR A 226 -2.23 -2.77 22.39
CA THR A 226 -2.41 -3.51 23.64
C THR A 226 -1.23 -3.44 24.60
N GLU A 227 -0.08 -2.90 24.17
CA GLU A 227 1.15 -2.91 24.93
C GLU A 227 1.55 -1.52 25.47
N GLY A 228 0.68 -0.90 26.25
CA GLY A 228 1.04 0.33 27.01
C GLY A 228 2.26 0.19 27.94
N GLU A 229 2.81 -1.03 28.06
CA GLU A 229 4.03 -1.34 28.81
C GLU A 229 5.31 -1.22 27.96
N ARG A 230 5.22 -1.21 26.64
CA ARG A 230 6.40 -1.26 25.73
C ARG A 230 7.19 0.04 25.70
N HIS A 231 6.53 1.17 25.88
CA HIS A 231 7.16 2.50 25.89
C HIS A 231 6.79 3.27 27.15
N PRO A 232 7.51 3.06 28.27
CA PRO A 232 7.24 3.78 29.52
C PRO A 232 7.60 5.28 29.45
N SER A 233 8.32 5.69 28.41
CA SER A 233 8.75 7.08 28.24
C SER A 233 7.59 8.00 27.84
N PRO A 234 7.60 9.28 28.24
CA PRO A 234 6.66 10.28 27.72
C PRO A 234 6.71 10.38 26.20
N THR A 235 5.58 10.75 25.58
CA THR A 235 5.46 10.89 24.13
C THR A 235 6.51 11.84 23.54
N SER A 236 6.80 12.94 24.24
CA SER A 236 7.82 13.91 23.83
C SER A 236 9.23 13.31 23.75
N VAL A 237 9.58 12.38 24.64
CA VAL A 237 10.88 11.70 24.64
C VAL A 237 10.99 10.73 23.46
N MET A 238 9.93 9.98 23.18
CA MET A 238 9.87 9.09 22.01
C MET A 238 9.95 9.89 20.71
N LEU A 239 9.21 10.99 20.61
CA LEU A 239 9.23 11.86 19.44
C LEU A 239 10.64 12.40 19.16
N VAL A 240 11.31 12.96 20.19
CA VAL A 240 12.68 13.47 20.03
C VAL A 240 13.63 12.39 19.54
N LYS A 241 13.56 11.20 20.13
CA LYS A 241 14.42 10.09 19.70
C LYS A 241 14.10 9.65 18.28
N PHE A 242 12.82 9.53 17.93
CA PHE A 242 12.39 9.23 16.55
C PHE A 242 12.96 10.25 15.55
N LEU A 243 12.85 11.54 15.84
CA LEU A 243 13.34 12.61 14.96
C LEU A 243 14.85 12.53 14.77
N ASP A 244 15.61 12.35 15.86
CA ASP A 244 17.06 12.21 15.80
C ASP A 244 17.50 11.00 14.96
N ASP A 245 16.86 9.87 15.17
CA ASP A 245 17.14 8.63 14.42
C ASP A 245 16.75 8.81 12.94
N ARG A 246 15.57 9.36 12.66
CA ARG A 246 15.09 9.61 11.31
C ARG A 246 16.01 10.54 10.53
N TYR A 247 16.43 11.66 11.10
CA TYR A 247 17.33 12.59 10.39
C TYR A 247 18.71 11.97 10.14
N ARG A 248 19.21 11.14 11.05
CA ARG A 248 20.43 10.36 10.81
C ARG A 248 20.27 9.37 9.66
N THR A 249 19.15 8.66 9.63
CA THR A 249 18.84 7.69 8.56
C THR A 249 18.69 8.39 7.21
N VAL A 250 17.99 9.51 7.15
CA VAL A 250 17.86 10.31 5.92
C VAL A 250 19.23 10.76 5.42
N ALA A 251 20.06 11.34 6.27
CA ALA A 251 21.41 11.77 5.92
C ALA A 251 22.28 10.59 5.43
N ARG A 252 22.16 9.43 6.08
CA ARG A 252 22.84 8.19 5.66
C ARG A 252 22.39 7.75 4.26
N LEU A 253 21.09 7.72 4.00
CA LEU A 253 20.53 7.33 2.70
C LEU A 253 20.94 8.29 1.58
N GLU A 254 20.97 9.60 1.86
CA GLU A 254 21.44 10.62 0.90
C GLU A 254 22.93 10.48 0.57
N ALA A 255 23.72 9.99 1.51
CA ALA A 255 25.15 9.77 1.34
C ALA A 255 25.49 8.45 0.65
N LEU A 256 24.55 7.49 0.56
CA LEU A 256 24.79 6.21 -0.08
C LEU A 256 24.98 6.35 -1.59
N PRO A 257 25.97 5.63 -2.18
CA PRO A 257 26.00 5.43 -3.61
C PRO A 257 24.68 4.84 -4.13
N LEU A 258 24.17 5.33 -5.23
CA LEU A 258 22.90 4.85 -5.80
C LEU A 258 22.84 3.33 -5.95
N LYS A 259 23.97 2.69 -6.32
CA LYS A 259 24.07 1.23 -6.45
C LYS A 259 23.72 0.50 -5.16
N ASP A 260 24.02 1.09 -4.00
CA ASP A 260 23.79 0.45 -2.69
C ASP A 260 22.31 0.50 -2.28
N LEU A 261 21.53 1.44 -2.79
CA LEU A 261 20.08 1.44 -2.64
C LEU A 261 19.39 0.25 -3.32
N TRP A 262 20.07 -0.42 -4.25
CA TRP A 262 19.62 -1.61 -4.95
C TRP A 262 20.09 -2.92 -4.31
N ARG A 263 20.86 -2.87 -3.21
CA ARG A 263 21.20 -4.06 -2.44
C ARG A 263 19.92 -4.72 -1.94
N THR A 264 19.88 -6.05 -1.98
CA THR A 264 18.70 -6.87 -1.70
C THR A 264 18.79 -7.55 -0.34
N GLY A 265 17.63 -7.95 0.16
CA GLY A 265 17.46 -8.89 1.26
C GLY A 265 16.16 -9.67 1.05
N ARG A 266 16.06 -10.85 1.66
CA ARG A 266 14.89 -11.75 1.52
C ARG A 266 13.97 -11.60 2.72
N HIS A 267 12.92 -10.82 2.55
CA HIS A 267 11.88 -10.67 3.57
C HIS A 267 10.99 -11.92 3.61
N SER A 268 10.72 -12.43 4.82
CA SER A 268 9.95 -13.67 5.00
C SER A 268 8.54 -13.62 4.41
N GLU A 269 7.91 -12.43 4.35
CA GLU A 269 6.56 -12.24 3.80
C GLU A 269 6.56 -11.66 2.38
N PHE A 270 7.47 -10.72 2.08
CA PHE A 270 7.45 -9.96 0.82
C PHE A 270 8.47 -10.46 -0.21
N GLY A 271 9.22 -11.50 0.12
CA GLY A 271 10.26 -12.02 -0.77
C GLY A 271 11.44 -11.05 -0.92
N GLN A 272 12.06 -11.01 -2.09
CA GLN A 272 13.22 -10.17 -2.34
C GLN A 272 12.86 -8.69 -2.35
N MET A 273 13.50 -7.91 -1.50
CA MET A 273 13.31 -6.46 -1.37
C MET A 273 14.64 -5.72 -1.47
N THR A 274 14.65 -4.56 -2.12
CA THR A 274 15.80 -3.66 -2.11
C THR A 274 15.74 -2.70 -0.91
N ILE A 275 16.87 -2.08 -0.56
CA ILE A 275 16.91 -0.99 0.43
C ILE A 275 15.92 0.12 0.02
N LEU A 276 15.97 0.55 -1.25
CA LEU A 276 15.07 1.58 -1.75
C LEU A 276 13.59 1.22 -1.56
N ARG A 277 13.25 -0.05 -1.72
CA ARG A 277 11.88 -0.54 -1.54
C ARG A 277 11.46 -0.54 -0.07
N GLN A 278 12.35 -0.89 0.86
CA GLN A 278 12.12 -0.77 2.30
C GLN A 278 11.84 0.68 2.70
N VAL A 279 12.66 1.60 2.20
CA VAL A 279 12.51 3.05 2.45
C VAL A 279 11.19 3.58 1.88
N ALA A 280 10.86 3.18 0.65
CA ALA A 280 9.60 3.58 0.01
C ALA A 280 8.38 3.04 0.74
N TYR A 281 8.43 1.76 1.14
CA TYR A 281 7.38 1.14 1.93
C TYR A 281 7.08 1.97 3.19
N LEU A 282 8.12 2.27 3.98
CA LEU A 282 7.93 3.02 5.21
C LEU A 282 7.42 4.45 4.95
N ALA A 283 8.03 5.16 3.98
CA ALA A 283 7.63 6.52 3.66
C ALA A 283 6.15 6.63 3.24
N TYR A 284 5.66 5.70 2.41
CA TYR A 284 4.26 5.69 1.98
C TYR A 284 3.32 5.16 3.07
N HIS A 285 3.76 4.23 3.91
CA HIS A 285 3.00 3.75 5.05
C HIS A 285 2.71 4.89 6.05
N GLU A 286 3.71 5.67 6.38
CA GLU A 286 3.58 6.84 7.26
C GLU A 286 2.58 7.87 6.71
N GLN A 287 2.54 8.05 5.38
CA GLN A 287 1.55 8.93 4.73
C GLN A 287 0.09 8.46 4.94
N THR A 288 -0.14 7.20 5.28
CA THR A 288 -1.48 6.73 5.64
C THR A 288 -1.88 7.13 7.06
N HIS A 289 -0.92 7.24 7.98
CA HIS A 289 -1.15 7.58 9.38
C HIS A 289 -1.17 9.08 9.68
N LEU A 290 -0.43 9.91 8.95
CA LEU A 290 -0.39 11.35 9.20
C LEU A 290 -1.78 12.03 9.16
N PRO A 291 -2.69 11.72 8.22
CA PRO A 291 -4.07 12.24 8.23
C PRO A 291 -4.88 11.80 9.46
N GLU A 292 -4.60 10.62 10.01
CA GLU A 292 -5.24 10.13 11.23
C GLU A 292 -4.80 10.95 12.43
N VAL A 293 -3.50 11.22 12.55
CA VAL A 293 -2.93 12.11 13.60
C VAL A 293 -3.50 13.51 13.47
N GLU A 294 -3.60 14.05 12.25
CA GLU A 294 -4.18 15.37 11.99
C GLU A 294 -5.65 15.43 12.43
N ALA A 295 -6.43 14.42 12.11
CA ALA A 295 -7.83 14.31 12.53
C ALA A 295 -7.97 14.24 14.05
N LEU A 296 -7.11 13.48 14.72
CA LEU A 296 -7.07 13.39 16.19
C LEU A 296 -6.67 14.72 16.83
N ARG A 297 -5.66 15.40 16.29
CA ARG A 297 -5.28 16.75 16.74
C ARG A 297 -6.48 17.70 16.67
N GLY A 298 -7.21 17.71 15.55
CA GLY A 298 -8.38 18.55 15.38
C GLY A 298 -9.54 18.27 16.36
N ARG A 299 -9.57 17.05 16.93
CA ARG A 299 -10.58 16.67 17.95
C ARG A 299 -10.16 17.09 19.38
N PHE A 300 -8.86 17.24 19.63
CA PHE A 300 -8.32 17.39 21.00
C PHE A 300 -7.61 18.72 21.24
N SER A 301 -7.40 19.54 20.22
CA SER A 301 -6.85 20.91 20.34
C SER A 301 -7.89 21.97 20.75
#